data_d8264500451d8ee7bb337f2b3cf17d73
#
_entry.id   d8264500451d8ee7bb337f2b3cf17d73
#
_cell.length_a   1.000
_cell.length_b   1.000
_cell.length_c   1.000
_cell.angle_alpha   90.00
_cell.angle_beta   90.00
_cell.angle_gamma   90.00
#
_symmetry.space_group_name_H-M   'P 1'
#
loop_
_entity.id
_entity.type
_entity.pdbx_description
1 polymer ?
#
loop_
_entity_poly.entity_id
_entity_poly.type
_entity_poly.pdbx_seq_one_letter_code
_entity_poly.pdbx_strand_id
1 'polypeptide(L)'
;MIIEKFLNNNMLLVNDNHEEMIVMGKGLRFHYKVGDEIRDEDIEKTYVLQDSTNKNGYLQVLENAPDIYLEIVHHIIEMAQLKISSPFNKQIFVTLLDHLLYAVERYEKGIVL
;
A
#
# COMPACT_ATOMS: atom_id res chain seq x y z
N MET A 1 3.72 12.85 -9.97
CA MET A 1 4.04 11.91 -8.87
C MET A 1 5.49 11.48 -8.96
N ILE A 2 6.26 11.85 -7.99
CA ILE A 2 7.69 11.55 -7.95
C ILE A 2 7.91 10.33 -7.06
N ILE A 3 8.67 9.36 -7.56
CA ILE A 3 8.92 8.11 -6.85
C ILE A 3 9.91 8.37 -5.71
N GLU A 4 9.48 8.08 -4.48
CA GLU A 4 10.33 8.21 -3.30
C GLU A 4 11.02 6.90 -2.94
N LYS A 5 10.31 5.78 -3.08
CA LYS A 5 10.81 4.50 -2.62
C LYS A 5 10.03 3.36 -3.26
N PHE A 6 10.73 2.24 -3.52
CA PHE A 6 10.07 1.01 -3.93
C PHE A 6 9.71 0.19 -2.69
N LEU A 7 8.45 -0.25 -2.59
CA LEU A 7 8.00 -1.13 -1.53
C LEU A 7 8.19 -2.59 -1.93
N ASN A 8 7.87 -2.90 -3.17
CA ASN A 8 8.19 -4.18 -3.80
C ASN A 8 8.23 -3.97 -5.32
N ASN A 9 8.27 -5.05 -6.10
CA ASN A 9 8.40 -4.93 -7.56
C ASN A 9 7.23 -4.20 -8.22
N ASN A 10 6.07 -4.20 -7.58
CA ASN A 10 4.83 -3.68 -8.15
C ASN A 10 4.24 -2.51 -7.36
N MET A 11 4.85 -2.12 -6.27
CA MET A 11 4.33 -1.07 -5.39
C MET A 11 5.39 -0.04 -5.06
N LEU A 12 5.01 1.22 -5.15
CA LEU A 12 5.88 2.36 -4.91
C LEU A 12 5.26 3.31 -3.91
N LEU A 13 6.13 4.01 -3.18
CA LEU A 13 5.74 5.20 -2.45
C LEU A 13 6.07 6.40 -3.31
N VAL A 14 5.09 7.27 -3.56
CA VAL A 14 5.25 8.48 -4.36
C VAL A 14 4.82 9.71 -3.59
N ASN A 15 5.34 10.85 -4.01
CA ASN A 15 4.92 12.15 -3.50
C ASN A 15 4.29 12.94 -4.63
N ASP A 16 3.10 13.49 -4.38
CA ASP A 16 2.38 14.33 -5.32
C ASP A 16 1.86 15.55 -4.59
N ASN A 17 2.49 16.72 -4.82
CA ASN A 17 2.13 17.97 -4.16
C ASN A 17 2.05 17.84 -2.62
N HIS A 18 3.10 17.28 -2.03
CA HIS A 18 3.22 17.05 -0.58
C HIS A 18 2.27 16.00 -0.02
N GLU A 19 1.56 15.30 -0.88
CA GLU A 19 0.71 14.17 -0.48
C GLU A 19 1.44 12.88 -0.83
N GLU A 20 1.59 11.98 0.14
CA GLU A 20 2.21 10.68 -0.10
C GLU A 20 1.17 9.65 -0.44
N MET A 21 1.49 8.84 -1.44
CA MET A 21 0.59 7.82 -1.93
C MET A 21 1.34 6.54 -2.25
N ILE A 22 0.62 5.42 -2.14
CA ILE A 22 1.10 4.13 -2.62
C ILE A 22 0.54 3.94 -4.03
N VAL A 23 1.43 3.66 -4.98
CA VAL A 23 1.03 3.40 -6.36
C VAL A 23 1.35 1.95 -6.69
N MET A 24 0.42 1.28 -7.34
CA MET A 24 0.56 -0.10 -7.77
C MET A 24 0.48 -0.19 -9.29
N GLY A 25 1.33 -1.02 -9.85
CA GLY A 25 1.35 -1.32 -11.27
C GLY A 25 2.32 -2.46 -11.54
N LYS A 26 2.11 -3.18 -12.63
CA LYS A 26 2.91 -4.36 -12.96
C LYS A 26 4.36 -3.96 -13.26
N GLY A 27 5.27 -4.58 -12.51
CA GLY A 27 6.69 -4.47 -12.80
C GLY A 27 7.27 -3.07 -12.71
N LEU A 28 6.69 -2.18 -11.92
CA LEU A 28 7.13 -0.78 -11.85
C LEU A 28 8.61 -0.67 -11.51
N ARG A 29 9.12 -1.53 -10.64
CA ARG A 29 10.52 -1.50 -10.25
C ARG A 29 11.46 -1.71 -11.43
N PHE A 30 11.04 -2.42 -12.46
CA PHE A 30 11.88 -2.72 -13.62
C PHE A 30 11.87 -1.60 -14.66
N HIS A 31 10.94 -0.65 -14.56
CA HIS A 31 10.76 0.43 -15.52
C HIS A 31 11.12 1.81 -14.99
N TYR A 32 11.25 1.96 -13.68
CA TYR A 32 11.45 3.25 -13.04
C TYR A 32 12.56 3.20 -11.99
N LYS A 33 13.05 4.37 -11.62
CA LYS A 33 14.04 4.57 -10.56
C LYS A 33 13.51 5.58 -9.56
N VAL A 34 14.04 5.55 -8.34
CA VAL A 34 13.75 6.59 -7.35
C VAL A 34 14.08 7.96 -7.94
N GLY A 35 13.16 8.90 -7.76
CA GLY A 35 13.27 10.23 -8.30
C GLY A 35 12.60 10.43 -9.64
N ASP A 36 12.24 9.36 -10.34
CA ASP A 36 11.53 9.47 -11.61
C ASP A 36 10.08 9.89 -11.38
N GLU A 37 9.50 10.49 -12.41
CA GLU A 37 8.08 10.78 -12.45
C GLU A 37 7.36 9.61 -13.12
N ILE A 38 6.34 9.06 -12.44
CA ILE A 38 5.60 7.91 -12.95
C ILE A 38 4.50 8.38 -13.91
N ARG A 39 4.30 7.64 -15.01
CA ARG A 39 3.26 7.93 -15.99
C ARG A 39 1.94 7.34 -15.55
N ASP A 40 0.87 8.08 -15.76
CA ASP A 40 -0.48 7.65 -15.37
C ASP A 40 -0.88 6.32 -15.99
N GLU A 41 -0.45 6.06 -17.22
CA GLU A 41 -0.78 4.82 -17.94
C GLU A 41 -0.20 3.56 -17.29
N ASP A 42 0.83 3.70 -16.46
CA ASP A 42 1.46 2.58 -15.77
C ASP A 42 0.85 2.34 -14.39
N ILE A 43 -0.07 3.17 -13.95
CA ILE A 43 -0.70 3.09 -12.63
C ILE A 43 -1.98 2.27 -12.72
N GLU A 44 -2.05 1.18 -11.96
CA GLU A 44 -3.28 0.38 -11.86
C GLU A 44 -4.15 0.82 -10.69
N LYS A 45 -3.53 1.17 -9.57
CA LYS A 45 -4.24 1.53 -8.35
C LYS A 45 -3.41 2.51 -7.53
N THR A 46 -4.10 3.42 -6.84
CA THR A 46 -3.48 4.40 -5.95
C THR A 46 -4.16 4.37 -4.60
N TYR A 47 -3.37 4.39 -3.53
CA TYR A 47 -3.87 4.54 -2.16
C TYR A 47 -3.21 5.75 -1.53
N VAL A 48 -3.98 6.58 -0.84
CA VAL A 48 -3.47 7.77 -0.16
C VAL A 48 -3.04 7.39 1.25
N LEU A 49 -1.84 7.80 1.64
CA LEU A 49 -1.41 7.73 3.02
C LEU A 49 -1.98 8.94 3.73
N GLN A 50 -2.60 8.69 4.87
CA GLN A 50 -3.22 9.78 5.59
C GLN A 50 -2.20 10.57 6.37
N ASP A 51 -2.53 11.76 6.45
CA ASP A 51 -2.11 12.89 7.23
C ASP A 51 -0.76 12.78 7.93
N SER A 52 -0.16 13.93 8.06
CA SER A 52 1.20 14.11 8.53
C SER A 52 1.46 13.63 9.97
N THR A 53 0.43 13.48 10.80
CA THR A 53 0.64 13.12 12.20
C THR A 53 1.00 11.65 12.41
N ASN A 54 0.53 10.77 11.51
CA ASN A 54 0.80 9.33 11.61
C ASN A 54 1.63 8.79 10.45
N LYS A 55 2.19 9.68 9.66
CA LYS A 55 2.95 9.32 8.46
C LYS A 55 4.06 8.32 8.74
N ASN A 56 4.83 8.54 9.81
CA ASN A 56 5.95 7.67 10.15
C ASN A 56 5.49 6.28 10.59
N GLY A 57 4.34 6.20 11.27
CA GLY A 57 3.77 4.92 11.67
C GLY A 57 3.35 4.09 10.48
N TYR A 58 2.69 4.71 9.50
CA TYR A 58 2.26 4.03 8.29
C TYR A 58 3.46 3.56 7.45
N LEU A 59 4.49 4.39 7.35
CA LEU A 59 5.70 4.01 6.64
C LEU A 59 6.37 2.79 7.28
N GLN A 60 6.45 2.75 8.61
CA GLN A 60 7.01 1.59 9.29
C GLN A 60 6.24 0.32 8.99
N VAL A 61 4.91 0.39 9.01
CA VAL A 61 4.07 -0.76 8.69
C VAL A 61 4.37 -1.25 7.27
N LEU A 62 4.42 -0.34 6.30
CA LEU A 62 4.67 -0.69 4.91
C LEU A 62 6.07 -1.27 4.69
N GLU A 63 7.07 -0.67 5.30
CA GLU A 63 8.47 -1.08 5.12
C GLU A 63 8.76 -2.43 5.75
N ASN A 64 8.11 -2.75 6.87
CA ASN A 64 8.37 -3.97 7.61
C ASN A 64 7.47 -5.13 7.21
N ALA A 65 6.42 -4.87 6.43
CA ALA A 65 5.52 -5.92 6.01
C ALA A 65 6.17 -6.80 4.93
N PRO A 66 6.10 -8.12 5.06
CA PRO A 66 6.49 -9.00 3.97
C PRO A 66 5.67 -8.71 2.71
N ASP A 67 6.31 -8.85 1.54
CA ASP A 67 5.68 -8.55 0.26
C ASP A 67 4.36 -9.29 0.07
N ILE A 68 4.28 -10.53 0.53
CA ILE A 68 3.06 -11.33 0.38
C ILE A 68 1.86 -10.70 1.08
N TYR A 69 2.08 -10.02 2.20
CA TYR A 69 0.98 -9.37 2.92
C TYR A 69 0.46 -8.15 2.15
N LEU A 70 1.33 -7.42 1.49
CA LEU A 70 0.94 -6.30 0.64
C LEU A 70 0.05 -6.78 -0.52
N GLU A 71 0.43 -7.89 -1.13
CA GLU A 71 -0.33 -8.50 -2.22
C GLU A 71 -1.69 -9.02 -1.73
N ILE A 72 -1.72 -9.67 -0.56
CA ILE A 72 -2.96 -10.18 0.03
C ILE A 72 -3.94 -9.04 0.29
N VAL A 73 -3.48 -7.97 0.90
CA VAL A 73 -4.35 -6.81 1.20
C VAL A 73 -4.91 -6.21 -0.07
N HIS A 74 -4.08 -6.02 -1.08
CA HIS A 74 -4.54 -5.51 -2.37
C HIS A 74 -5.61 -6.41 -2.98
N HIS A 75 -5.37 -7.71 -2.96
CA HIS A 75 -6.31 -8.68 -3.52
C HIS A 75 -7.65 -8.67 -2.78
N ILE A 76 -7.62 -8.59 -1.45
CA ILE A 76 -8.83 -8.50 -0.63
C ILE A 76 -9.65 -7.26 -1.01
N ILE A 77 -8.98 -6.11 -1.15
CA ILE A 77 -9.65 -4.87 -1.51
C ILE A 77 -10.30 -4.99 -2.89
N GLU A 78 -9.59 -5.56 -3.87
CA GLU A 78 -10.14 -5.71 -5.21
C GLU A 78 -11.36 -6.64 -5.23
N MET A 79 -11.28 -7.77 -4.53
CA MET A 79 -12.40 -8.69 -4.46
C MET A 79 -13.62 -8.08 -3.78
N ALA A 80 -13.40 -7.36 -2.69
CA ALA A 80 -14.49 -6.69 -1.98
C ALA A 80 -15.11 -5.58 -2.83
N GLN A 81 -14.31 -4.86 -3.59
CA GLN A 81 -14.81 -3.78 -4.44
C GLN A 81 -15.74 -4.28 -5.53
N LEU A 82 -15.54 -5.51 -6.00
CA LEU A 82 -16.43 -6.11 -6.98
C LEU A 82 -17.86 -6.33 -6.44
N LYS A 83 -18.00 -6.45 -5.13
CA LYS A 83 -19.28 -6.73 -4.47
C LYS A 83 -19.94 -5.49 -3.86
N ILE A 84 -19.22 -4.40 -3.77
CA ILE A 84 -19.68 -3.16 -3.12
C ILE A 84 -19.68 -2.05 -4.15
N SER A 85 -20.83 -1.38 -4.30
CA SER A 85 -20.99 -0.35 -5.31
C SER A 85 -20.33 0.99 -4.92
N SER A 86 -20.11 1.21 -3.62
CA SER A 86 -19.47 2.44 -3.15
C SER A 86 -17.96 2.28 -3.08
N PRO A 87 -17.19 3.33 -3.42
CA PRO A 87 -15.75 3.25 -3.29
C PRO A 87 -15.33 3.18 -1.83
N PHE A 88 -14.25 2.46 -1.55
CA PHE A 88 -13.66 2.43 -0.23
C PHE A 88 -12.92 3.73 0.07
N ASN A 89 -12.76 4.03 1.36
CA ASN A 89 -11.85 5.05 1.80
C ASN A 89 -10.44 4.74 1.29
N LYS A 90 -9.74 5.76 0.79
CA LYS A 90 -8.41 5.58 0.19
C LYS A 90 -7.35 5.11 1.18
N GLN A 91 -7.66 5.15 2.47
CA GLN A 91 -6.76 4.68 3.54
C GLN A 91 -6.98 3.23 3.90
N ILE A 92 -7.93 2.57 3.25
CA ILE A 92 -8.29 1.19 3.56
C ILE A 92 -7.10 0.24 3.48
N PHE A 93 -6.16 0.50 2.56
CA PHE A 93 -5.01 -0.37 2.37
C PHE A 93 -4.16 -0.48 3.65
N VAL A 94 -3.75 0.65 4.18
CA VAL A 94 -2.90 0.68 5.38
C VAL A 94 -3.65 0.14 6.59
N THR A 95 -4.93 0.46 6.71
CA THR A 95 -5.78 -0.04 7.80
C THR A 95 -5.86 -1.56 7.78
N LEU A 96 -6.13 -2.15 6.62
CA LEU A 96 -6.21 -3.60 6.51
C LEU A 96 -4.86 -4.27 6.72
N LEU A 97 -3.79 -3.68 6.20
CA LEU A 97 -2.45 -4.21 6.40
C LEU A 97 -2.09 -4.26 7.88
N ASP A 98 -2.37 -3.19 8.60
CA ASP A 98 -2.10 -3.13 10.03
C ASP A 98 -2.89 -4.20 10.79
N HIS A 99 -4.17 -4.37 10.47
CA HIS A 99 -4.98 -5.42 11.06
C HIS A 99 -4.45 -6.82 10.75
N LEU A 100 -4.04 -7.05 9.51
CA LEU A 100 -3.50 -8.36 9.11
C LEU A 100 -2.23 -8.69 9.89
N LEU A 101 -1.31 -7.74 9.98
CA LEU A 101 -0.06 -7.94 10.70
C LEU A 101 -0.30 -8.21 12.18
N TYR A 102 -1.24 -7.49 12.78
CA TYR A 102 -1.61 -7.68 14.17
C TYR A 102 -2.21 -9.08 14.39
N ALA A 103 -3.10 -9.49 13.51
CA ALA A 103 -3.75 -10.81 13.61
C ALA A 103 -2.74 -11.94 13.50
N VAL A 104 -1.80 -11.84 12.56
CA VAL A 104 -0.74 -12.84 12.36
C VAL A 104 0.16 -12.91 13.60
N GLU A 105 0.54 -11.76 14.13
CA GLU A 105 1.37 -11.71 15.33
C GLU A 105 0.68 -12.39 16.51
N ARG A 106 -0.61 -12.13 16.72
CA ARG A 106 -1.37 -12.77 17.80
C ARG A 106 -1.49 -14.27 17.60
N TYR A 107 -1.72 -14.70 16.38
CA TYR A 107 -1.78 -16.12 16.04
C TYR A 107 -0.46 -16.83 16.36
N GLU A 108 0.66 -16.24 15.96
CA GLU A 108 1.99 -16.79 16.20
C GLU A 108 2.31 -16.89 17.69
N LYS A 109 1.76 -16.00 18.50
CA LYS A 109 1.92 -16.03 19.96
C LYS A 109 0.95 -16.98 20.64
N GLY A 110 0.09 -17.68 19.90
CA GLY A 110 -0.90 -18.60 20.41
C GLY A 110 -2.11 -17.94 21.04
N ILE A 111 -2.37 -16.68 20.74
CA ILE A 111 -3.54 -15.96 21.26
C ILE A 111 -4.70 -16.16 20.31
N VAL A 112 -5.83 -16.61 20.84
CA VAL A 112 -7.05 -16.82 20.05
C VAL A 112 -7.69 -15.47 19.75
N LEU A 113 -8.03 -15.26 18.50
CA LEU A 113 -8.68 -14.04 18.03
C LEU A 113 -10.20 -14.10 18.15
#